data_6088b38f4558a5584e2daee03d67fbfd
#
_entry.id   6088b38f4558a5584e2daee03d67fbfd
#
_cell.length_a   1.000
_cell.length_b   1.000
_cell.length_c   1.000
_cell.angle_alpha   90.00
_cell.angle_beta   90.00
_cell.angle_gamma   90.00
#
_symmetry.space_group_name_H-M   'P 1'
#
loop_
_entity.id
_entity.type
_entity.pdbx_description
1 polymer ?
#
loop_
_entity_poly.entity_id
_entity_poly.type
_entity_poly.pdbx_seq_one_letter_code
_entity_poly.pdbx_strand_id
1 'polypeptide(L)'
;MGVVQLTTVTAINMMGSGIILLPATLAEIGTVSIFAWILASIGATILAYAFAKCGMYSKKVGGMGGYAEYRFGRLGNFLSNYTYAISLIIANVAIATGVVSYGSYVFGFDLSPMEVCLATIGTLAIAASISLVGPKKFGKFTSLGMICILLPVIGLLLCGWYFFSPNIYVAAWNPHDMPFYLTMRDSIAVILWAFLGLETACANSDTVENPEKNVPVAVLAGTMIAGVCYMTSTAIIGGLVPHTELVSAGAPFGLAYAAMFGNTVGHMVSAMLVVSCFVSLTAWQFTISEVVREAATIGHFPSYLRKVNRFYAPYMAIGTLVCIQSILTLSTISPSLLKQFNVLINLAVMVNLIPYLLAMAAVPDLQKAEGISAAKAKLPNMAAIIGGVYSVYAVYGCGWDIILYGTLVTVFGIMIYMLKTARLSPAGFQTSPPKK
;
A
#
# COMPACT_ATOMS: atom_id res chain seq x y z
N MET A 1 -12.61 0.53 20.15
CA MET A 1 -12.59 1.78 19.34
C MET A 1 -13.99 2.04 18.77
N GLY A 2 -14.45 3.30 18.84
CA GLY A 2 -15.69 3.70 18.17
C GLY A 2 -15.53 3.89 16.65
N VAL A 3 -16.65 4.00 15.93
CA VAL A 3 -16.65 4.09 14.45
C VAL A 3 -15.86 5.30 13.92
N VAL A 4 -15.97 6.45 14.55
CA VAL A 4 -15.26 7.68 14.11
C VAL A 4 -13.75 7.52 14.22
N GLN A 5 -13.27 6.99 15.35
CA GLN A 5 -11.85 6.74 15.56
C GLN A 5 -11.30 5.73 14.55
N LEU A 6 -12.03 4.65 14.30
CA LEU A 6 -11.63 3.64 13.32
C LEU A 6 -11.62 4.20 11.89
N THR A 7 -12.62 5.00 11.50
CA THR A 7 -12.67 5.71 10.20
C THR A 7 -11.44 6.59 10.01
N THR A 8 -11.10 7.37 11.03
CA THR A 8 -9.94 8.27 10.99
C THR A 8 -8.64 7.48 10.84
N VAL A 9 -8.45 6.41 11.63
CA VAL A 9 -7.27 5.55 11.53
C VAL A 9 -7.17 4.91 10.14
N THR A 10 -8.28 4.42 9.59
CA THR A 10 -8.32 3.83 8.25
C THR A 10 -7.90 4.83 7.16
N ALA A 11 -8.48 6.03 7.17
CA ALA A 11 -8.14 7.07 6.20
C ALA A 11 -6.65 7.45 6.29
N ILE A 12 -6.13 7.61 7.50
CA ILE A 12 -4.75 8.03 7.74
C ILE A 12 -3.74 6.94 7.37
N ASN A 13 -4.04 5.67 7.62
CA ASN A 13 -3.17 4.56 7.22
C ASN A 13 -2.97 4.51 5.70
N MET A 14 -3.97 4.89 4.93
CA MET A 14 -3.86 5.03 3.48
C MET A 14 -3.15 6.31 3.07
N MET A 15 -3.38 7.45 3.77
CA MET A 15 -2.83 8.78 3.43
C MET A 15 -1.31 8.91 3.70
N GLY A 16 -0.56 7.87 3.96
CA GLY A 16 0.89 7.92 4.16
C GLY A 16 1.64 8.43 2.93
N SER A 17 2.58 7.65 2.45
CA SER A 17 3.37 7.98 1.25
C SER A 17 2.58 8.03 -0.06
N GLY A 18 1.37 7.45 -0.08
CA GLY A 18 0.58 7.29 -1.30
C GLY A 18 0.16 8.61 -1.94
N ILE A 19 -0.15 9.65 -1.16
CA ILE A 19 -0.66 10.92 -1.69
C ILE A 19 0.45 11.83 -2.24
N ILE A 20 1.66 11.77 -1.67
CA ILE A 20 2.63 12.86 -1.78
C ILE A 20 3.35 12.95 -3.13
N LEU A 21 3.66 11.83 -3.78
CA LEU A 21 4.33 11.80 -5.09
C LEU A 21 3.38 11.57 -6.28
N LEU A 22 2.16 11.08 -6.03
CA LEU A 22 1.23 10.75 -7.10
C LEU A 22 0.84 11.92 -8.01
N PRO A 23 0.72 13.18 -7.55
CA PRO A 23 0.46 14.28 -8.46
C PRO A 23 1.52 14.45 -9.54
N ALA A 24 2.80 14.25 -9.23
CA ALA A 24 3.90 14.29 -10.20
C ALA A 24 3.86 13.08 -11.16
N THR A 25 3.63 11.87 -10.61
CA THR A 25 3.52 10.65 -11.42
C THR A 25 2.34 10.73 -12.41
N LEU A 26 1.18 11.21 -11.97
CA LEU A 26 -0.01 11.34 -12.81
C LEU A 26 0.07 12.53 -13.78
N ALA A 27 0.93 13.51 -13.52
CA ALA A 27 1.18 14.60 -14.44
C ALA A 27 1.73 14.10 -15.79
N GLU A 28 2.53 13.01 -15.81
CA GLU A 28 2.98 12.40 -17.08
C GLU A 28 1.80 11.96 -17.97
N ILE A 29 0.70 11.50 -17.35
CA ILE A 29 -0.51 11.06 -18.07
C ILE A 29 -1.39 12.26 -18.42
N GLY A 30 -1.38 13.27 -17.55
CA GLY A 30 -2.17 14.48 -17.64
C GLY A 30 -3.32 14.55 -16.65
N THR A 31 -3.96 15.72 -16.58
CA THR A 31 -5.07 15.99 -15.66
C THR A 31 -6.34 15.22 -16.01
N VAL A 32 -6.42 14.60 -17.19
CA VAL A 32 -7.43 13.60 -17.59
C VAL A 32 -7.49 12.39 -16.63
N SER A 33 -6.41 12.11 -15.90
CA SER A 33 -6.32 11.09 -14.86
C SER A 33 -7.35 11.28 -13.72
N ILE A 34 -8.02 12.43 -13.64
CA ILE A 34 -9.13 12.66 -12.70
C ILE A 34 -10.25 11.61 -12.84
N PHE A 35 -10.54 11.14 -14.05
CA PHE A 35 -11.52 10.07 -14.26
C PHE A 35 -11.05 8.73 -13.72
N ALA A 36 -9.74 8.46 -13.79
CA ALA A 36 -9.16 7.27 -13.19
C ALA A 36 -9.23 7.33 -11.64
N TRP A 37 -9.10 8.50 -11.03
CA TRP A 37 -9.35 8.70 -9.60
C TRP A 37 -10.77 8.32 -9.18
N ILE A 38 -11.79 8.73 -9.97
CA ILE A 38 -13.20 8.37 -9.72
C ILE A 38 -13.36 6.85 -9.77
N LEU A 39 -12.88 6.23 -10.86
CA LEU A 39 -12.97 4.77 -11.06
C LEU A 39 -12.23 4.01 -9.95
N ALA A 40 -11.02 4.43 -9.61
CA ALA A 40 -10.21 3.81 -8.57
C ALA A 40 -10.83 3.95 -7.17
N SER A 41 -11.39 5.12 -6.85
CA SER A 41 -12.06 5.34 -5.56
C SER A 41 -13.28 4.45 -5.40
N ILE A 42 -14.08 4.27 -6.46
CA ILE A 42 -15.22 3.35 -6.47
C ILE A 42 -14.72 1.90 -6.31
N GLY A 43 -13.74 1.48 -7.09
CA GLY A 43 -13.16 0.13 -7.05
C GLY A 43 -12.54 -0.19 -5.69
N ALA A 44 -11.75 0.72 -5.13
CA ALA A 44 -11.14 0.58 -3.80
C ALA A 44 -12.21 0.51 -2.69
N THR A 45 -13.30 1.31 -2.78
CA THR A 45 -14.40 1.26 -1.81
C THR A 45 -15.13 -0.09 -1.86
N ILE A 46 -15.34 -0.65 -3.04
CA ILE A 46 -15.95 -1.97 -3.21
C ILE A 46 -15.03 -3.07 -2.66
N LEU A 47 -13.72 -3.01 -2.94
CA LEU A 47 -12.74 -3.91 -2.36
C LEU A 47 -12.71 -3.81 -0.83
N ALA A 48 -12.70 -2.60 -0.30
CA ALA A 48 -12.72 -2.33 1.14
C ALA A 48 -13.94 -2.97 1.83
N TYR A 49 -15.12 -2.89 1.22
CA TYR A 49 -16.32 -3.57 1.70
C TYR A 49 -16.17 -5.09 1.68
N ALA A 50 -15.66 -5.66 0.59
CA ALA A 50 -15.46 -7.10 0.49
C ALA A 50 -14.44 -7.60 1.53
N PHE A 51 -13.34 -6.88 1.74
CA PHE A 51 -12.35 -7.18 2.79
C PHE A 51 -12.94 -7.07 4.21
N ALA A 52 -13.76 -6.04 4.47
CA ALA A 52 -14.45 -5.93 5.75
C ALA A 52 -15.32 -7.16 6.02
N LYS A 53 -16.00 -7.69 5.00
CA LYS A 53 -16.78 -8.93 5.11
C LYS A 53 -15.88 -10.16 5.29
N CYS A 54 -14.73 -10.24 4.60
CA CYS A 54 -13.75 -11.31 4.83
C CYS A 54 -13.28 -11.32 6.29
N GLY A 55 -12.92 -10.16 6.84
CA GLY A 55 -12.48 -10.03 8.23
C GLY A 55 -13.55 -10.42 9.25
N MET A 56 -14.84 -10.12 8.97
CA MET A 56 -15.96 -10.51 9.82
C MET A 56 -16.25 -12.01 9.77
N TYR A 57 -16.07 -12.65 8.60
CA TYR A 57 -16.41 -14.07 8.42
C TYR A 57 -15.25 -14.99 8.75
N SER A 58 -14.01 -14.53 8.71
CA SER A 58 -12.84 -15.39 8.94
C SER A 58 -12.58 -15.60 10.43
N LYS A 59 -12.49 -16.85 10.85
CA LYS A 59 -11.98 -17.26 12.17
C LYS A 59 -10.51 -17.71 12.11
N LYS A 60 -9.91 -17.71 10.91
CA LYS A 60 -8.51 -18.10 10.74
C LYS A 60 -7.61 -16.88 10.92
N VAL A 61 -6.50 -17.08 11.61
CA VAL A 61 -5.45 -16.07 11.78
C VAL A 61 -4.65 -15.88 10.49
N GLY A 62 -3.95 -14.74 10.37
CA GLY A 62 -3.07 -14.48 9.23
C GLY A 62 -3.69 -13.58 8.15
N GLY A 63 -4.69 -12.78 8.51
CA GLY A 63 -5.26 -11.76 7.61
C GLY A 63 -5.69 -12.33 6.26
N MET A 64 -5.19 -11.74 5.16
CA MET A 64 -5.52 -12.18 3.79
C MET A 64 -5.15 -13.64 3.52
N GLY A 65 -4.07 -14.14 4.14
CA GLY A 65 -3.70 -15.56 4.04
C GLY A 65 -4.76 -16.47 4.67
N GLY A 66 -5.29 -16.07 5.83
CA GLY A 66 -6.40 -16.75 6.49
C GLY A 66 -7.66 -16.78 5.62
N TYR A 67 -7.98 -15.70 4.89
CA TYR A 67 -9.12 -15.66 3.96
C TYR A 67 -8.92 -16.61 2.78
N ALA A 68 -7.75 -16.55 2.14
CA ALA A 68 -7.41 -17.39 0.99
C ALA A 68 -7.44 -18.90 1.33
N GLU A 69 -7.16 -19.26 2.58
CA GLU A 69 -7.11 -20.66 3.03
C GLU A 69 -8.48 -21.37 2.96
N TYR A 70 -9.60 -20.63 3.07
CA TYR A 70 -10.92 -21.24 2.99
C TYR A 70 -11.19 -21.89 1.63
N ARG A 71 -10.64 -21.34 0.54
CA ARG A 71 -10.82 -21.85 -0.82
C ARG A 71 -9.62 -22.64 -1.32
N PHE A 72 -8.41 -22.16 -1.05
CA PHE A 72 -7.17 -22.68 -1.65
C PHE A 72 -6.30 -23.49 -0.67
N GLY A 73 -6.78 -23.71 0.56
CA GLY A 73 -6.07 -24.45 1.58
C GLY A 73 -4.73 -23.80 1.97
N ARG A 74 -3.80 -24.62 2.45
CA ARG A 74 -2.49 -24.14 2.94
C ARG A 74 -1.65 -23.42 1.86
N LEU A 75 -1.79 -23.83 0.59
CA LEU A 75 -1.11 -23.16 -0.52
C LEU A 75 -1.62 -21.72 -0.67
N GLY A 76 -2.94 -21.52 -0.62
CA GLY A 76 -3.53 -20.18 -0.67
C GLY A 76 -3.08 -19.28 0.47
N ASN A 77 -3.04 -19.82 1.69
CA ASN A 77 -2.51 -19.10 2.85
C ASN A 77 -1.05 -18.70 2.66
N PHE A 78 -0.20 -19.66 2.27
CA PHE A 78 1.22 -19.40 2.00
C PHE A 78 1.40 -18.34 0.91
N LEU A 79 0.77 -18.53 -0.25
CA LEU A 79 0.94 -17.67 -1.42
C LEU A 79 0.48 -16.23 -1.12
N SER A 80 -0.65 -16.09 -0.44
CA SER A 80 -1.16 -14.79 -0.03
C SER A 80 -0.19 -14.05 0.91
N ASN A 81 0.29 -14.72 1.95
CA ASN A 81 1.25 -14.12 2.90
C ASN A 81 2.61 -13.83 2.25
N TYR A 82 3.08 -14.72 1.37
CA TYR A 82 4.34 -14.55 0.65
C TYR A 82 4.30 -13.34 -0.28
N THR A 83 3.29 -13.26 -1.14
CA THR A 83 3.17 -12.15 -2.10
C THR A 83 2.88 -10.83 -1.39
N TYR A 84 2.08 -10.85 -0.32
CA TYR A 84 1.88 -9.67 0.52
C TYR A 84 3.18 -9.18 1.17
N ALA A 85 3.97 -10.08 1.73
CA ALA A 85 5.27 -9.72 2.29
C ALA A 85 6.22 -9.11 1.24
N ILE A 86 6.30 -9.69 0.04
CA ILE A 86 7.11 -9.14 -1.06
C ILE A 86 6.60 -7.76 -1.49
N SER A 87 5.27 -7.59 -1.63
CA SER A 87 4.68 -6.28 -1.92
C SER A 87 5.10 -5.23 -0.90
N LEU A 88 5.02 -5.53 0.40
CA LEU A 88 5.40 -4.59 1.46
C LEU A 88 6.92 -4.31 1.51
N ILE A 89 7.77 -5.29 1.15
CA ILE A 89 9.22 -5.07 0.97
C ILE A 89 9.45 -4.00 -0.08
N ILE A 90 8.81 -4.14 -1.24
CA ILE A 90 8.95 -3.20 -2.37
C ILE A 90 8.35 -1.84 -2.00
N ALA A 91 7.18 -1.84 -1.36
CA ALA A 91 6.49 -0.65 -0.89
C ALA A 91 7.36 0.20 0.04
N ASN A 92 8.05 -0.43 1.00
CA ASN A 92 8.90 0.29 1.93
C ASN A 92 10.11 0.95 1.23
N VAL A 93 10.66 0.32 0.19
CA VAL A 93 11.71 0.96 -0.64
C VAL A 93 11.12 2.18 -1.37
N ALA A 94 9.93 2.08 -1.94
CA ALA A 94 9.26 3.21 -2.60
C ALA A 94 8.99 4.36 -1.61
N ILE A 95 8.50 4.06 -0.40
CA ILE A 95 8.28 5.08 0.64
C ILE A 95 9.60 5.75 1.04
N ALA A 96 10.67 4.98 1.24
CA ALA A 96 12.00 5.52 1.57
C ALA A 96 12.54 6.42 0.45
N THR A 97 12.35 6.04 -0.82
CA THR A 97 12.68 6.86 -1.98
C THR A 97 11.90 8.19 -1.95
N GLY A 98 10.63 8.17 -1.55
CA GLY A 98 9.81 9.37 -1.34
C GLY A 98 10.37 10.29 -0.25
N VAL A 99 10.83 9.72 0.87
CA VAL A 99 11.51 10.50 1.95
C VAL A 99 12.75 11.21 1.39
N VAL A 100 13.57 10.51 0.61
CA VAL A 100 14.79 11.07 0.00
C VAL A 100 14.42 12.16 -1.01
N SER A 101 13.40 11.94 -1.83
CA SER A 101 12.94 12.90 -2.85
C SER A 101 12.53 14.24 -2.23
N TYR A 102 11.64 14.21 -1.24
CA TYR A 102 11.24 15.42 -0.52
C TYR A 102 12.38 16.03 0.30
N GLY A 103 13.24 15.20 0.88
CA GLY A 103 14.44 15.65 1.59
C GLY A 103 15.39 16.41 0.69
N SER A 104 15.66 15.91 -0.51
CA SER A 104 16.50 16.58 -1.52
C SER A 104 15.95 17.96 -1.86
N TYR A 105 14.63 18.08 -2.04
CA TYR A 105 13.98 19.38 -2.28
C TYR A 105 14.13 20.35 -1.10
N VAL A 106 13.94 19.86 0.15
CA VAL A 106 14.05 20.71 1.36
C VAL A 106 15.46 21.24 1.56
N PHE A 107 16.47 20.40 1.34
CA PHE A 107 17.89 20.78 1.56
C PHE A 107 18.57 21.35 0.32
N GLY A 108 17.91 21.38 -0.84
CA GLY A 108 18.48 21.84 -2.09
C GLY A 108 19.60 20.94 -2.60
N PHE A 109 19.56 19.63 -2.33
CA PHE A 109 20.56 18.68 -2.80
C PHE A 109 20.19 18.15 -4.18
N ASP A 110 21.15 18.18 -5.08
CA ASP A 110 21.09 17.51 -6.38
C ASP A 110 21.87 16.18 -6.27
N LEU A 111 21.16 15.10 -5.98
CA LEU A 111 21.72 13.80 -5.68
C LEU A 111 21.92 12.99 -6.96
N SER A 112 23.09 12.43 -7.15
CA SER A 112 23.35 11.41 -8.16
C SER A 112 22.56 10.12 -7.87
N PRO A 113 22.30 9.24 -8.88
CA PRO A 113 21.56 8.00 -8.67
C PRO A 113 22.13 7.09 -7.57
N MET A 114 23.45 7.08 -7.40
CA MET A 114 24.08 6.29 -6.33
C MET A 114 23.87 6.92 -4.95
N GLU A 115 23.92 8.24 -4.84
CA GLU A 115 23.66 8.96 -3.58
C GLU A 115 22.20 8.79 -3.15
N VAL A 116 21.24 8.84 -4.09
CA VAL A 116 19.83 8.50 -3.85
C VAL A 116 19.72 7.09 -3.29
N CYS A 117 20.40 6.13 -3.88
CA CYS A 117 20.39 4.74 -3.44
C CYS A 117 20.92 4.60 -2.00
N LEU A 118 22.07 5.20 -1.71
CA LEU A 118 22.68 5.17 -0.37
C LEU A 118 21.82 5.90 0.66
N ALA A 119 21.25 7.04 0.32
CA ALA A 119 20.32 7.78 1.19
C ALA A 119 19.04 6.97 1.48
N THR A 120 18.50 6.27 0.47
CA THR A 120 17.33 5.37 0.63
C THR A 120 17.66 4.21 1.57
N ILE A 121 18.82 3.55 1.41
CA ILE A 121 19.28 2.47 2.30
C ILE A 121 19.48 3.01 3.73
N GLY A 122 20.10 4.18 3.88
CA GLY A 122 20.26 4.84 5.17
C GLY A 122 18.92 5.13 5.85
N THR A 123 17.96 5.63 5.09
CA THR A 123 16.59 5.91 5.56
C THR A 123 15.88 4.62 6.03
N LEU A 124 15.99 3.53 5.28
CA LEU A 124 15.47 2.21 5.66
C LEU A 124 16.13 1.69 6.95
N ALA A 125 17.45 1.81 7.06
CA ALA A 125 18.19 1.36 8.24
C ALA A 125 17.81 2.16 9.51
N ILE A 126 17.62 3.48 9.40
CA ILE A 126 17.18 4.32 10.52
C ILE A 126 15.75 3.95 10.93
N ALA A 127 14.82 3.82 9.96
CA ALA A 127 13.44 3.41 10.24
C ALA A 127 13.37 2.04 10.91
N ALA A 128 14.17 1.08 10.44
CA ALA A 128 14.28 -0.25 11.03
C ALA A 128 14.83 -0.20 12.47
N SER A 129 15.84 0.62 12.72
CA SER A 129 16.42 0.80 14.05
C SER A 129 15.38 1.36 15.07
N ILE A 130 14.54 2.29 14.61
CA ILE A 130 13.44 2.81 15.43
C ILE A 130 12.38 1.72 15.66
N SER A 131 12.08 0.89 14.65
CA SER A 131 11.12 -0.20 14.79
C SER A 131 11.53 -1.25 15.85
N LEU A 132 12.81 -1.36 16.19
CA LEU A 132 13.30 -2.24 17.27
C LEU A 132 12.84 -1.83 18.68
N VAL A 133 12.36 -0.61 18.86
CA VAL A 133 11.89 -0.10 20.17
C VAL A 133 10.52 -0.66 20.56
N GLY A 134 9.82 -1.28 19.61
CA GLY A 134 8.55 -1.98 19.80
C GLY A 134 7.31 -1.06 19.83
N PRO A 135 6.10 -1.67 19.76
CA PRO A 135 4.86 -0.95 19.44
C PRO A 135 4.43 0.05 20.52
N LYS A 136 4.74 -0.19 21.81
CA LYS A 136 4.24 0.66 22.91
C LYS A 136 4.77 2.11 22.88
N LYS A 137 5.99 2.33 22.39
CA LYS A 137 6.60 3.67 22.31
C LYS A 137 6.29 4.37 20.98
N PHE A 138 5.81 3.62 20.02
CA PHE A 138 5.61 4.07 18.65
C PHE A 138 4.38 4.99 18.48
N GLY A 139 3.35 4.86 19.32
CA GLY A 139 2.07 5.57 19.16
C GLY A 139 2.18 7.10 19.15
N LYS A 140 3.04 7.69 20.00
CA LYS A 140 3.27 9.16 20.02
C LYS A 140 3.96 9.64 18.74
N PHE A 141 4.90 8.84 18.21
CA PHE A 141 5.62 9.15 16.99
C PHE A 141 4.69 9.09 15.78
N THR A 142 3.81 8.11 15.72
CA THR A 142 2.78 8.01 14.69
C THR A 142 1.84 9.20 14.66
N SER A 143 1.44 9.73 15.84
CA SER A 143 0.60 10.94 15.93
C SER A 143 1.25 12.18 15.34
N LEU A 144 2.57 12.34 15.49
CA LEU A 144 3.31 13.45 14.86
C LEU A 144 3.26 13.34 13.33
N GLY A 145 3.54 12.16 12.77
CA GLY A 145 3.45 11.93 11.32
C GLY A 145 2.06 12.23 10.76
N MET A 146 1.02 11.88 11.54
CA MET A 146 -0.37 12.16 11.21
C MET A 146 -0.66 13.66 11.10
N ILE A 147 -0.22 14.47 12.04
CA ILE A 147 -0.37 15.94 11.97
C ILE A 147 0.39 16.48 10.77
N CYS A 148 1.61 15.99 10.53
CA CYS A 148 2.47 16.44 9.44
C CYS A 148 1.92 16.12 8.04
N ILE A 149 1.00 15.14 7.86
CA ILE A 149 0.33 14.90 6.59
C ILE A 149 -1.02 15.62 6.50
N LEU A 150 -1.80 15.58 7.58
CA LEU A 150 -3.15 16.13 7.55
C LEU A 150 -3.15 17.64 7.38
N LEU A 151 -2.22 18.37 8.02
CA LEU A 151 -2.17 19.82 7.96
C LEU A 151 -1.90 20.31 6.52
N PRO A 152 -0.87 19.83 5.79
CA PRO A 152 -0.70 20.17 4.38
C PRO A 152 -1.87 19.75 3.48
N VAL A 153 -2.42 18.56 3.67
CA VAL A 153 -3.53 18.09 2.84
C VAL A 153 -4.77 18.96 3.06
N ILE A 154 -5.19 19.15 4.30
CA ILE A 154 -6.37 20.00 4.62
C ILE A 154 -6.13 21.44 4.19
N GLY A 155 -4.95 22.00 4.44
CA GLY A 155 -4.59 23.34 4.01
C GLY A 155 -4.71 23.51 2.49
N LEU A 156 -4.24 22.55 1.71
CA LEU A 156 -4.38 22.55 0.24
C LEU A 156 -5.85 22.49 -0.17
N LEU A 157 -6.65 21.61 0.46
CA LEU A 157 -8.09 21.48 0.16
C LEU A 157 -8.89 22.75 0.45
N LEU A 158 -8.52 23.50 1.49
CA LEU A 158 -9.21 24.72 1.90
C LEU A 158 -8.77 25.95 1.09
N CYS A 159 -7.47 26.10 0.84
CA CYS A 159 -6.91 27.31 0.24
C CYS A 159 -6.61 27.16 -1.25
N GLY A 160 -6.31 25.94 -1.72
CA GLY A 160 -5.78 25.71 -3.06
C GLY A 160 -6.73 26.11 -4.20
N TRP A 161 -8.04 25.98 -3.99
CA TRP A 161 -9.05 26.40 -4.98
C TRP A 161 -9.04 27.90 -5.26
N TYR A 162 -8.62 28.72 -4.30
CA TYR A 162 -8.51 30.18 -4.51
C TYR A 162 -7.40 30.54 -5.52
N PHE A 163 -6.33 29.74 -5.56
CA PHE A 163 -5.20 29.92 -6.46
C PHE A 163 -5.28 29.06 -7.73
N PHE A 164 -6.29 28.20 -7.84
CA PHE A 164 -6.46 27.27 -8.96
C PHE A 164 -6.63 28.01 -10.29
N SER A 165 -5.82 27.65 -11.29
CA SER A 165 -5.91 28.17 -12.65
C SER A 165 -6.50 27.14 -13.61
N PRO A 166 -7.72 27.34 -14.14
CA PRO A 166 -8.30 26.47 -15.15
C PRO A 166 -7.43 26.35 -16.41
N ASN A 167 -6.71 27.42 -16.77
CA ASN A 167 -5.83 27.42 -17.95
C ASN A 167 -4.66 26.44 -17.79
N ILE A 168 -4.01 26.42 -16.61
CA ILE A 168 -2.93 25.47 -16.32
C ILE A 168 -3.47 24.04 -16.34
N TYR A 169 -4.63 23.82 -15.72
CA TYR A 169 -5.26 22.49 -15.64
C TYR A 169 -5.63 21.93 -17.01
N VAL A 170 -6.27 22.75 -17.87
CA VAL A 170 -6.69 22.34 -19.21
C VAL A 170 -5.50 22.19 -20.15
N ALA A 171 -4.47 23.04 -20.05
CA ALA A 171 -3.24 22.89 -20.83
C ALA A 171 -2.52 21.56 -20.58
N ALA A 172 -2.66 21.00 -19.37
CA ALA A 172 -2.11 19.71 -18.98
C ALA A 172 -3.09 18.53 -19.16
N TRP A 173 -4.21 18.71 -19.91
CA TRP A 173 -5.29 17.71 -19.97
C TRP A 173 -4.84 16.36 -20.47
N ASN A 174 -4.22 16.29 -21.63
CA ASN A 174 -3.71 15.07 -22.25
C ASN A 174 -2.46 15.40 -23.07
N PRO A 175 -1.31 15.57 -22.41
CA PRO A 175 -0.10 16.13 -23.03
C PRO A 175 0.49 15.25 -24.14
N HIS A 176 0.12 13.97 -24.21
CA HIS A 176 0.61 12.99 -25.18
C HIS A 176 -0.46 12.57 -26.20
N ASP A 177 -1.62 13.23 -26.25
CA ASP A 177 -2.76 12.89 -27.11
C ASP A 177 -3.14 11.41 -27.09
N MET A 178 -3.02 10.77 -25.92
CA MET A 178 -3.28 9.34 -25.75
C MET A 178 -4.79 9.05 -25.81
N PRO A 179 -5.20 7.91 -26.39
CA PRO A 179 -6.59 7.46 -26.31
C PRO A 179 -7.05 7.34 -24.84
N PHE A 180 -8.28 7.77 -24.55
CA PHE A 180 -8.83 7.80 -23.21
C PHE A 180 -8.69 6.47 -22.44
N TYR A 181 -8.92 5.33 -23.10
CA TYR A 181 -8.81 4.02 -22.47
C TYR A 181 -7.37 3.67 -22.04
N LEU A 182 -6.34 4.20 -22.73
CA LEU A 182 -4.94 4.04 -22.34
C LEU A 182 -4.59 4.94 -21.15
N THR A 183 -5.07 6.18 -21.14
CA THR A 183 -4.86 7.06 -19.98
C THR A 183 -5.49 6.47 -18.72
N MET A 184 -6.68 5.84 -18.84
CA MET A 184 -7.31 5.13 -17.73
C MET A 184 -6.49 3.94 -17.27
N ARG A 185 -6.03 3.10 -18.21
CA ARG A 185 -5.19 1.93 -17.91
C ARG A 185 -3.92 2.32 -17.16
N ASP A 186 -3.18 3.30 -17.66
CA ASP A 186 -1.87 3.67 -17.12
C ASP A 186 -1.98 4.40 -15.76
N SER A 187 -3.14 5.01 -15.50
CA SER A 187 -3.40 5.67 -14.22
C SER A 187 -3.84 4.71 -13.11
N ILE A 188 -4.55 3.62 -13.44
CA ILE A 188 -5.29 2.84 -12.44
C ILE A 188 -4.39 2.15 -11.41
N ALA A 189 -3.26 1.58 -11.85
CA ALA A 189 -2.31 0.91 -10.97
C ALA A 189 -1.61 1.92 -10.04
N VAL A 190 -1.18 3.05 -10.59
CA VAL A 190 -0.58 4.15 -9.86
C VAL A 190 -1.53 4.69 -8.78
N ILE A 191 -2.79 4.89 -9.12
CA ILE A 191 -3.80 5.37 -8.18
C ILE A 191 -4.13 4.31 -7.12
N LEU A 192 -4.18 3.03 -7.48
CA LEU A 192 -4.45 1.95 -6.52
C LEU A 192 -3.36 1.86 -5.45
N TRP A 193 -2.12 2.24 -5.75
CA TRP A 193 -1.06 2.39 -4.75
C TRP A 193 -1.49 3.22 -3.54
N ALA A 194 -2.21 4.32 -3.76
CA ALA A 194 -2.68 5.19 -2.68
C ALA A 194 -3.72 4.52 -1.77
N PHE A 195 -4.39 3.48 -2.25
CA PHE A 195 -5.40 2.73 -1.49
C PHE A 195 -4.84 1.45 -0.85
N LEU A 196 -3.56 1.10 -1.06
CA LEU A 196 -2.95 -0.01 -0.35
C LEU A 196 -2.94 0.28 1.15
N GLY A 197 -3.30 -0.73 1.94
CA GLY A 197 -3.51 -0.59 3.39
C GLY A 197 -4.98 -0.59 3.79
N LEU A 198 -5.94 -0.54 2.85
CA LEU A 198 -7.37 -0.67 3.15
C LEU A 198 -7.70 -2.00 3.86
N GLU A 199 -6.92 -3.05 3.60
CA GLU A 199 -7.03 -4.37 4.22
C GLU A 199 -6.60 -4.37 5.69
N THR A 200 -5.71 -3.46 6.11
CA THR A 200 -5.17 -3.43 7.48
C THR A 200 -6.22 -3.04 8.51
N ALA A 201 -7.21 -2.24 8.12
CA ALA A 201 -8.31 -1.86 8.98
C ALA A 201 -9.18 -3.06 9.39
N CYS A 202 -9.26 -4.09 8.54
CA CYS A 202 -10.03 -5.30 8.80
C CYS A 202 -9.32 -6.25 9.78
N ALA A 203 -7.99 -6.17 9.88
CA ALA A 203 -7.19 -7.01 10.76
C ALA A 203 -7.35 -6.63 12.26
N ASN A 204 -7.85 -5.44 12.57
CA ASN A 204 -8.01 -4.94 13.94
C ASN A 204 -9.46 -5.03 14.47
N SER A 205 -10.30 -5.84 13.83
CA SER A 205 -11.74 -5.98 14.16
C SER A 205 -12.00 -6.37 15.63
N ASP A 206 -11.11 -7.16 16.25
CA ASP A 206 -11.25 -7.65 17.62
C ASP A 206 -11.21 -6.53 18.69
N THR A 207 -10.69 -5.35 18.35
CA THR A 207 -10.59 -4.20 19.25
C THR A 207 -11.71 -3.18 19.10
N VAL A 208 -12.69 -3.47 18.22
CA VAL A 208 -13.76 -2.54 17.81
C VAL A 208 -15.06 -2.86 18.53
N GLU A 209 -15.75 -1.84 19.01
CA GLU A 209 -17.11 -1.97 19.54
C GLU A 209 -18.10 -2.30 18.42
N ASN A 210 -18.94 -3.33 18.59
CA ASN A 210 -19.88 -3.80 17.58
C ASN A 210 -19.20 -3.99 16.18
N PRO A 211 -18.20 -4.87 16.06
CA PRO A 211 -17.36 -4.96 14.87
C PRO A 211 -18.14 -5.25 13.60
N GLU A 212 -19.23 -6.04 13.70
CA GLU A 212 -20.10 -6.38 12.54
C GLU A 212 -20.70 -5.16 11.84
N LYS A 213 -20.93 -4.07 12.58
CA LYS A 213 -21.50 -2.83 12.05
C LYS A 213 -20.41 -1.78 11.84
N ASN A 214 -19.54 -1.59 12.81
CA ASN A 214 -18.62 -0.47 12.85
C ASN A 214 -17.40 -0.65 11.90
N VAL A 215 -16.93 -1.89 11.70
CA VAL A 215 -15.79 -2.15 10.79
C VAL A 215 -16.16 -1.84 9.34
N PRO A 216 -17.25 -2.38 8.75
CA PRO A 216 -17.61 -2.03 7.37
C PRO A 216 -17.86 -0.53 7.17
N VAL A 217 -18.55 0.12 8.11
CA VAL A 217 -18.84 1.56 8.02
C VAL A 217 -17.56 2.37 8.06
N ALA A 218 -16.65 2.05 8.99
CA ALA A 218 -15.39 2.79 9.16
C ALA A 218 -14.45 2.60 7.96
N VAL A 219 -14.36 1.38 7.43
CA VAL A 219 -13.50 1.07 6.29
C VAL A 219 -14.02 1.77 5.02
N LEU A 220 -15.33 1.70 4.78
CA LEU A 220 -15.95 2.40 3.65
C LEU A 220 -15.78 3.92 3.76
N ALA A 221 -16.15 4.51 4.90
CA ALA A 221 -16.03 5.96 5.11
C ALA A 221 -14.57 6.43 5.03
N GLY A 222 -13.64 5.68 5.63
CA GLY A 222 -12.21 5.99 5.57
C GLY A 222 -11.66 5.95 4.15
N THR A 223 -12.03 4.93 3.36
CA THR A 223 -11.61 4.80 1.95
C THR A 223 -12.19 5.91 1.09
N MET A 224 -13.46 6.27 1.29
CA MET A 224 -14.10 7.37 0.56
C MET A 224 -13.46 8.72 0.90
N ILE A 225 -13.21 9.01 2.18
CA ILE A 225 -12.54 10.25 2.62
C ILE A 225 -11.15 10.34 2.00
N ALA A 226 -10.36 9.25 2.06
CA ALA A 226 -9.05 9.20 1.44
C ALA A 226 -9.13 9.45 -0.07
N GLY A 227 -10.05 8.79 -0.77
CA GLY A 227 -10.26 8.97 -2.22
C GLY A 227 -10.59 10.41 -2.61
N VAL A 228 -11.49 11.06 -1.86
CA VAL A 228 -11.83 12.48 -2.07
C VAL A 228 -10.62 13.37 -1.84
N CYS A 229 -9.87 13.16 -0.75
CA CYS A 229 -8.66 13.94 -0.46
C CYS A 229 -7.60 13.78 -1.56
N TYR A 230 -7.37 12.56 -2.04
CA TYR A 230 -6.40 12.29 -3.10
C TYR A 230 -6.77 12.92 -4.42
N MET A 231 -8.01 12.69 -4.87
CA MET A 231 -8.54 13.23 -6.12
C MET A 231 -8.48 14.76 -6.10
N THR A 232 -8.96 15.38 -5.02
CA THR A 232 -9.01 16.84 -4.90
C THR A 232 -7.62 17.44 -4.81
N SER A 233 -6.71 16.86 -4.01
CA SER A 233 -5.32 17.32 -3.92
C SER A 233 -4.60 17.25 -5.27
N THR A 234 -4.73 16.12 -5.97
CA THR A 234 -4.13 15.96 -7.30
C THR A 234 -4.67 16.97 -8.31
N ALA A 235 -6.00 17.20 -8.30
CA ALA A 235 -6.63 18.18 -9.18
C ALA A 235 -6.14 19.62 -8.88
N ILE A 236 -6.10 20.01 -7.61
CA ILE A 236 -5.62 21.33 -7.21
C ILE A 236 -4.17 21.54 -7.61
N ILE A 237 -3.28 20.59 -7.32
CA ILE A 237 -1.85 20.66 -7.67
C ILE A 237 -1.69 20.78 -9.20
N GLY A 238 -2.44 20.03 -9.99
CA GLY A 238 -2.43 20.10 -11.46
C GLY A 238 -2.93 21.44 -12.02
N GLY A 239 -3.70 22.22 -11.24
CA GLY A 239 -4.13 23.57 -11.60
C GLY A 239 -3.26 24.69 -11.01
N LEU A 240 -2.31 24.35 -10.13
CA LEU A 240 -1.39 25.31 -9.50
C LEU A 240 -0.01 25.31 -10.15
N VAL A 241 0.48 24.10 -10.50
CA VAL A 241 1.85 23.89 -10.98
C VAL A 241 1.81 23.57 -12.47
N PRO A 242 2.58 24.29 -13.32
CA PRO A 242 2.67 24.00 -14.75
C PRO A 242 3.12 22.55 -15.00
N HIS A 243 2.55 21.93 -16.03
CA HIS A 243 2.85 20.53 -16.39
C HIS A 243 4.35 20.22 -16.49
N THR A 244 5.12 21.11 -17.15
CA THR A 244 6.56 20.94 -17.36
C THR A 244 7.38 20.89 -16.06
N GLU A 245 6.92 21.57 -15.02
CA GLU A 245 7.55 21.53 -13.69
C GLU A 245 7.05 20.33 -12.88
N LEU A 246 5.76 20.00 -12.99
CA LEU A 246 5.12 18.96 -12.20
C LEU A 246 5.61 17.56 -12.57
N VAL A 247 5.83 17.27 -13.85
CA VAL A 247 6.31 15.95 -14.33
C VAL A 247 7.70 15.55 -13.80
N SER A 248 8.53 16.51 -13.42
CA SER A 248 9.86 16.28 -12.85
C SER A 248 9.91 16.55 -11.34
N ALA A 249 8.77 16.87 -10.72
CA ALA A 249 8.72 17.34 -9.36
C ALA A 249 9.04 16.22 -8.34
N GLY A 250 10.11 16.38 -7.60
CA GLY A 250 10.42 15.53 -6.44
C GLY A 250 9.58 15.82 -5.21
N ALA A 251 8.91 16.98 -5.17
CA ALA A 251 8.07 17.44 -4.05
C ALA A 251 6.83 18.23 -4.53
N PRO A 252 5.85 17.59 -5.20
CA PRO A 252 4.72 18.27 -5.83
C PRO A 252 3.88 19.11 -4.86
N PHE A 253 3.65 18.69 -3.63
CA PHE A 253 3.00 19.51 -2.61
C PHE A 253 3.82 20.75 -2.25
N GLY A 254 5.14 20.60 -2.14
CA GLY A 254 6.04 21.71 -1.87
C GLY A 254 5.96 22.77 -2.95
N LEU A 255 5.96 22.38 -4.23
CA LEU A 255 5.81 23.28 -5.36
C LEU A 255 4.43 23.96 -5.36
N ALA A 256 3.36 23.22 -5.08
CA ALA A 256 2.01 23.81 -4.99
C ALA A 256 1.94 24.89 -3.90
N TYR A 257 2.48 24.60 -2.71
CA TYR A 257 2.52 25.60 -1.63
C TYR A 257 3.48 26.75 -1.92
N ALA A 258 4.57 26.51 -2.64
CA ALA A 258 5.45 27.58 -3.11
C ALA A 258 4.74 28.53 -4.11
N ALA A 259 3.93 27.96 -5.01
CA ALA A 259 3.11 28.74 -5.94
C ALA A 259 2.04 29.58 -5.23
N MET A 260 1.47 29.08 -4.12
CA MET A 260 0.45 29.81 -3.36
C MET A 260 1.01 30.88 -2.42
N PHE A 261 2.07 30.55 -1.68
CA PHE A 261 2.53 31.33 -0.52
C PHE A 261 4.04 31.62 -0.52
N GLY A 262 4.74 31.26 -1.59
CA GLY A 262 6.18 31.47 -1.75
C GLY A 262 7.03 30.32 -1.25
N ASN A 263 8.31 30.30 -1.68
CA ASN A 263 9.25 29.19 -1.51
C ASN A 263 9.46 28.77 -0.05
N THR A 264 9.47 29.71 0.90
CA THR A 264 9.64 29.39 2.33
C THR A 264 8.54 28.45 2.83
N VAL A 265 7.27 28.73 2.46
CA VAL A 265 6.14 27.89 2.86
C VAL A 265 6.20 26.54 2.15
N GLY A 266 6.60 26.52 0.87
CA GLY A 266 6.83 25.27 0.12
C GLY A 266 7.87 24.35 0.80
N HIS A 267 8.98 24.91 1.25
CA HIS A 267 10.01 24.15 1.99
C HIS A 267 9.51 23.66 3.35
N MET A 268 8.79 24.50 4.10
CA MET A 268 8.20 24.12 5.40
C MET A 268 7.22 22.95 5.24
N VAL A 269 6.33 23.03 4.26
CA VAL A 269 5.38 21.94 3.97
C VAL A 269 6.11 20.68 3.53
N SER A 270 7.11 20.79 2.68
CA SER A 270 7.93 19.65 2.26
C SER A 270 8.63 19.00 3.45
N ALA A 271 9.18 19.78 4.38
CA ALA A 271 9.79 19.25 5.61
C ALA A 271 8.78 18.47 6.47
N MET A 272 7.55 18.98 6.61
CA MET A 272 6.47 18.25 7.28
C MET A 272 6.18 16.91 6.60
N LEU A 273 6.15 16.88 5.28
CA LEU A 273 5.90 15.67 4.50
C LEU A 273 7.06 14.67 4.56
N VAL A 274 8.31 15.13 4.66
CA VAL A 274 9.47 14.27 4.98
C VAL A 274 9.25 13.54 6.31
N VAL A 275 8.88 14.28 7.36
CA VAL A 275 8.59 13.70 8.68
C VAL A 275 7.45 12.69 8.58
N SER A 276 6.36 13.04 7.92
CA SER A 276 5.20 12.16 7.75
C SER A 276 5.55 10.86 7.00
N CYS A 277 6.25 10.95 5.87
CA CYS A 277 6.73 9.80 5.12
C CYS A 277 7.64 8.90 5.93
N PHE A 278 8.56 9.49 6.68
CA PHE A 278 9.50 8.74 7.51
C PHE A 278 8.78 8.01 8.65
N VAL A 279 7.78 8.64 9.27
CA VAL A 279 6.93 8.00 10.28
C VAL A 279 6.13 6.85 9.67
N SER A 280 5.53 7.07 8.50
CA SER A 280 4.80 6.05 7.74
C SER A 280 5.72 4.86 7.40
N LEU A 281 6.91 5.12 6.87
CA LEU A 281 7.93 4.09 6.60
C LEU A 281 8.23 3.25 7.85
N THR A 282 8.44 3.90 9.00
CA THR A 282 8.76 3.20 10.24
C THR A 282 7.59 2.31 10.70
N ALA A 283 6.35 2.78 10.55
CA ALA A 283 5.15 2.02 10.85
C ALA A 283 5.02 0.78 9.93
N TRP A 284 5.20 0.96 8.63
CA TRP A 284 5.16 -0.12 7.67
C TRP A 284 6.32 -1.11 7.83
N GLN A 285 7.51 -0.63 8.22
CA GLN A 285 8.65 -1.49 8.53
C GLN A 285 8.35 -2.41 9.73
N PHE A 286 7.68 -1.90 10.75
CA PHE A 286 7.20 -2.71 11.86
C PHE A 286 6.11 -3.69 11.40
N THR A 287 5.12 -3.22 10.63
CA THR A 287 4.02 -4.04 10.14
C THR A 287 4.52 -5.23 9.31
N ILE A 288 5.41 -5.01 8.34
CA ILE A 288 5.96 -6.12 7.54
C ILE A 288 6.76 -7.11 8.39
N SER A 289 7.48 -6.61 9.39
CA SER A 289 8.24 -7.49 10.28
C SER A 289 7.34 -8.41 11.10
N GLU A 290 6.16 -7.93 11.51
CA GLU A 290 5.13 -8.76 12.16
C GLU A 290 4.48 -9.75 11.19
N VAL A 291 4.16 -9.35 9.95
CA VAL A 291 3.65 -10.28 8.91
C VAL A 291 4.63 -11.43 8.68
N VAL A 292 5.93 -11.12 8.55
CA VAL A 292 6.98 -12.12 8.35
C VAL A 292 7.13 -13.02 9.59
N ARG A 293 7.06 -12.45 10.80
CA ARG A 293 7.11 -13.20 12.07
C ARG A 293 5.92 -14.16 12.20
N GLU A 294 4.72 -13.69 11.89
CA GLU A 294 3.51 -14.50 11.94
C GLU A 294 3.57 -15.64 10.93
N ALA A 295 3.97 -15.36 9.68
CA ALA A 295 4.20 -16.38 8.67
C ALA A 295 5.27 -17.42 9.08
N ALA A 296 6.31 -17.00 9.81
CA ALA A 296 7.30 -17.90 10.38
C ALA A 296 6.73 -18.74 11.54
N THR A 297 5.80 -18.19 12.32
CA THR A 297 5.16 -18.88 13.45
C THR A 297 4.24 -20.01 12.97
N ILE A 298 3.47 -19.80 11.90
CA ILE A 298 2.64 -20.83 11.25
C ILE A 298 3.45 -21.76 10.35
N GLY A 299 4.78 -21.55 10.30
CA GLY A 299 5.71 -22.42 9.60
C GLY A 299 5.87 -22.14 8.11
N HIS A 300 5.40 -21.02 7.58
CA HIS A 300 5.58 -20.65 6.17
C HIS A 300 6.98 -20.12 5.87
N PHE A 301 7.58 -19.38 6.81
CA PHE A 301 8.92 -18.82 6.69
C PHE A 301 9.92 -19.50 7.67
N PRO A 302 11.24 -19.26 7.52
CA PRO A 302 12.24 -19.83 8.41
C PRO A 302 12.02 -19.45 9.88
N SER A 303 12.21 -20.42 10.78
CA SER A 303 11.87 -20.27 12.20
C SER A 303 12.67 -19.21 12.95
N TYR A 304 13.87 -18.82 12.48
CA TYR A 304 14.66 -17.76 13.11
C TYR A 304 13.97 -16.39 13.05
N LEU A 305 13.10 -16.15 12.03
CA LEU A 305 12.39 -14.89 11.84
C LEU A 305 11.31 -14.61 12.92
N ARG A 306 10.93 -15.63 13.70
CA ARG A 306 9.98 -15.45 14.83
C ARG A 306 10.59 -14.86 16.11
N LYS A 307 11.94 -14.73 16.17
CA LYS A 307 12.62 -14.25 17.35
C LYS A 307 12.33 -12.77 17.62
N VAL A 308 11.94 -12.45 18.85
CA VAL A 308 11.67 -11.09 19.33
C VAL A 308 12.71 -10.63 20.37
N ASN A 309 12.93 -9.32 20.45
CA ASN A 309 13.77 -8.72 21.47
C ASN A 309 12.98 -8.43 22.77
N ARG A 310 13.62 -7.82 23.77
CA ARG A 310 12.99 -7.45 25.06
C ARG A 310 11.80 -6.49 24.94
N PHE A 311 11.63 -5.83 23.80
CA PHE A 311 10.55 -4.90 23.50
C PHE A 311 9.46 -5.54 22.62
N TYR A 312 9.50 -6.85 22.45
CA TYR A 312 8.60 -7.63 21.57
C TYR A 312 8.70 -7.27 20.08
N ALA A 313 9.78 -6.61 19.65
CA ALA A 313 10.03 -6.36 18.22
C ALA A 313 10.76 -7.55 17.57
N PRO A 314 10.34 -7.99 16.38
CA PRO A 314 10.93 -9.15 15.68
C PRO A 314 12.26 -8.78 15.00
N TYR A 315 13.32 -8.68 15.80
CA TYR A 315 14.60 -8.11 15.38
C TYR A 315 15.29 -8.87 14.23
N MET A 316 15.12 -10.19 14.19
CA MET A 316 15.67 -10.99 13.09
C MET A 316 14.91 -10.76 11.78
N ALA A 317 13.58 -10.63 11.84
CA ALA A 317 12.79 -10.26 10.68
C ALA A 317 13.17 -8.86 10.18
N ILE A 318 13.25 -7.86 11.09
CA ILE A 318 13.64 -6.49 10.76
C ILE A 318 15.02 -6.46 10.06
N GLY A 319 16.03 -7.13 10.62
CA GLY A 319 17.37 -7.17 10.02
C GLY A 319 17.39 -7.84 8.63
N THR A 320 16.70 -8.97 8.49
CA THR A 320 16.59 -9.68 7.19
C THR A 320 15.89 -8.80 6.15
N LEU A 321 14.82 -8.11 6.54
CA LEU A 321 14.06 -7.21 5.66
C LEU A 321 14.91 -6.04 5.17
N VAL A 322 15.69 -5.39 6.04
CA VAL A 322 16.60 -4.31 5.63
C VAL A 322 17.63 -4.79 4.62
N CYS A 323 18.22 -5.98 4.82
CA CYS A 323 19.15 -6.54 3.84
C CYS A 323 18.49 -6.75 2.47
N ILE A 324 17.28 -7.34 2.44
CA ILE A 324 16.54 -7.57 1.19
C ILE A 324 16.16 -6.24 0.53
N GLN A 325 15.66 -5.28 1.30
CA GLN A 325 15.31 -3.94 0.82
C GLN A 325 16.52 -3.18 0.27
N SER A 326 17.69 -3.33 0.90
CA SER A 326 18.94 -2.72 0.42
C SER A 326 19.38 -3.31 -0.92
N ILE A 327 19.31 -4.63 -1.08
CA ILE A 327 19.59 -5.30 -2.36
C ILE A 327 18.62 -4.84 -3.44
N LEU A 328 17.33 -4.75 -3.11
CA LEU A 328 16.29 -4.27 -4.03
C LEU A 328 16.57 -2.82 -4.45
N THR A 329 16.93 -1.95 -3.51
CA THR A 329 17.27 -0.55 -3.80
C THR A 329 18.44 -0.46 -4.78
N LEU A 330 19.49 -1.26 -4.58
CA LEU A 330 20.64 -1.32 -5.49
C LEU A 330 20.25 -1.85 -6.89
N SER A 331 19.34 -2.80 -6.96
CA SER A 331 18.89 -3.40 -8.24
C SER A 331 17.96 -2.50 -9.06
N THR A 332 17.37 -1.48 -8.42
CA THR A 332 16.40 -0.57 -9.05
C THR A 332 16.98 0.85 -9.29
N ILE A 333 18.30 1.02 -9.28
CA ILE A 333 18.95 2.31 -9.57
C ILE A 333 18.46 2.84 -10.92
N SER A 334 17.98 4.09 -10.89
CA SER A 334 17.45 4.79 -12.07
C SER A 334 18.03 6.20 -12.16
N PRO A 335 18.20 6.74 -13.37
CA PRO A 335 18.63 8.13 -13.55
C PRO A 335 17.67 9.17 -12.95
N SER A 336 16.40 8.81 -12.73
CA SER A 336 15.38 9.67 -12.16
C SER A 336 14.75 9.02 -10.94
N LEU A 337 14.69 9.77 -9.84
CA LEU A 337 14.02 9.40 -8.59
C LEU A 337 12.56 9.05 -8.80
N LEU A 338 11.84 9.86 -9.56
CA LEU A 338 10.42 9.62 -9.86
C LEU A 338 10.23 8.35 -10.69
N LYS A 339 11.10 8.08 -11.66
CA LYS A 339 11.06 6.86 -12.47
C LYS A 339 11.31 5.62 -11.61
N GLN A 340 12.29 5.67 -10.70
CA GLN A 340 12.54 4.60 -9.74
C GLN A 340 11.31 4.35 -8.85
N PHE A 341 10.72 5.41 -8.32
CA PHE A 341 9.50 5.34 -7.52
C PHE A 341 8.35 4.68 -8.29
N ASN A 342 8.12 5.09 -9.55
CA ASN A 342 7.04 4.57 -10.39
C ASN A 342 7.17 3.07 -10.66
N VAL A 343 8.38 2.57 -10.94
CA VAL A 343 8.64 1.14 -11.12
C VAL A 343 8.33 0.38 -9.83
N LEU A 344 8.78 0.89 -8.68
CA LEU A 344 8.56 0.25 -7.38
C LEU A 344 7.09 0.19 -7.01
N ILE A 345 6.33 1.28 -7.19
CA ILE A 345 4.90 1.26 -6.83
C ILE A 345 4.09 0.33 -7.73
N ASN A 346 4.34 0.31 -9.03
CA ASN A 346 3.65 -0.60 -9.94
C ASN A 346 3.96 -2.07 -9.62
N LEU A 347 5.21 -2.39 -9.30
CA LEU A 347 5.59 -3.75 -8.91
C LEU A 347 4.98 -4.14 -7.55
N ALA A 348 4.96 -3.23 -6.57
CA ALA A 348 4.30 -3.45 -5.28
C ALA A 348 2.81 -3.71 -5.45
N VAL A 349 2.12 -2.89 -6.26
CA VAL A 349 0.69 -3.04 -6.57
C VAL A 349 0.42 -4.39 -7.25
N MET A 350 1.19 -4.73 -8.30
CA MET A 350 1.03 -5.99 -9.01
C MET A 350 1.09 -7.20 -8.08
N VAL A 351 2.11 -7.25 -7.22
CA VAL A 351 2.31 -8.38 -6.30
C VAL A 351 1.25 -8.38 -5.19
N ASN A 352 0.78 -7.19 -4.75
CA ASN A 352 -0.29 -7.06 -3.74
C ASN A 352 -1.68 -7.44 -4.26
N LEU A 353 -1.92 -7.33 -5.57
CA LEU A 353 -3.19 -7.73 -6.16
C LEU A 353 -3.42 -9.25 -6.13
N ILE A 354 -2.37 -10.05 -5.99
CA ILE A 354 -2.50 -11.51 -5.89
C ILE A 354 -3.28 -11.92 -4.64
N PRO A 355 -2.89 -11.52 -3.40
CA PRO A 355 -3.68 -11.82 -2.22
C PRO A 355 -5.08 -11.20 -2.26
N TYR A 356 -5.27 -10.05 -2.93
CA TYR A 356 -6.59 -9.47 -3.12
C TYR A 356 -7.48 -10.39 -3.95
N LEU A 357 -7.01 -10.87 -5.10
CA LEU A 357 -7.75 -11.81 -5.95
C LEU A 357 -8.05 -13.11 -5.22
N LEU A 358 -7.10 -13.67 -4.47
CA LEU A 358 -7.30 -14.88 -3.67
C LEU A 358 -8.38 -14.67 -2.59
N ALA A 359 -8.35 -13.52 -1.90
CA ALA A 359 -9.35 -13.18 -0.88
C ALA A 359 -10.74 -12.99 -1.50
N MET A 360 -10.85 -12.27 -2.63
CA MET A 360 -12.13 -12.10 -3.33
C MET A 360 -12.72 -13.43 -3.79
N ALA A 361 -11.90 -14.32 -4.32
CA ALA A 361 -12.33 -15.65 -4.74
C ALA A 361 -12.79 -16.53 -3.56
N ALA A 362 -12.28 -16.29 -2.35
CA ALA A 362 -12.62 -17.05 -1.15
C ALA A 362 -13.91 -16.59 -0.44
N VAL A 363 -14.46 -15.42 -0.78
CA VAL A 363 -15.67 -14.87 -0.12
C VAL A 363 -16.84 -15.86 -0.04
N PRO A 364 -17.21 -16.61 -1.12
CA PRO A 364 -18.31 -17.58 -1.04
C PRO A 364 -18.03 -18.73 -0.05
N ASP A 365 -16.78 -19.20 0.03
CA ASP A 365 -16.38 -20.29 0.91
C ASP A 365 -16.36 -19.85 2.38
N LEU A 366 -15.93 -18.60 2.64
CA LEU A 366 -16.02 -17.96 3.96
C LEU A 366 -17.49 -17.89 4.43
N GLN A 367 -18.39 -17.45 3.57
CA GLN A 367 -19.82 -17.35 3.88
C GLN A 367 -20.42 -18.71 4.17
N LYS A 368 -20.05 -19.73 3.39
CA LYS A 368 -20.52 -21.11 3.58
C LYS A 368 -20.05 -21.67 4.92
N ALA A 369 -18.80 -21.41 5.29
CA ALA A 369 -18.20 -21.86 6.55
C ALA A 369 -18.90 -21.26 7.77
N GLU A 370 -19.36 -20.01 7.67
CA GLU A 370 -20.09 -19.28 8.74
C GLU A 370 -21.62 -19.43 8.66
N GLY A 371 -22.14 -20.23 7.74
CA GLY A 371 -23.58 -20.45 7.61
C GLY A 371 -24.38 -19.20 7.24
N ILE A 372 -23.78 -18.27 6.49
CA ILE A 372 -24.42 -17.01 6.09
C ILE A 372 -25.58 -17.30 5.13
N SER A 373 -26.75 -16.77 5.42
CA SER A 373 -27.95 -16.96 4.57
C SER A 373 -27.76 -16.36 3.18
N ALA A 374 -28.36 -16.97 2.15
CA ALA A 374 -28.25 -16.55 0.75
C ALA A 374 -28.62 -15.07 0.54
N ALA A 375 -29.59 -14.54 1.29
CA ALA A 375 -29.99 -13.13 1.23
C ALA A 375 -28.87 -12.19 1.68
N LYS A 376 -28.15 -12.52 2.78
CA LYS A 376 -27.02 -11.74 3.31
C LYS A 376 -25.74 -11.96 2.50
N ALA A 377 -25.61 -13.07 1.79
CA ALA A 377 -24.45 -13.42 0.97
C ALA A 377 -24.40 -12.64 -0.35
N LYS A 378 -25.54 -12.22 -0.91
CA LYS A 378 -25.64 -11.64 -2.26
C LYS A 378 -24.78 -10.40 -2.47
N LEU A 379 -24.88 -9.42 -1.58
CA LEU A 379 -24.15 -8.14 -1.71
C LEU A 379 -22.61 -8.32 -1.54
N PRO A 380 -22.10 -9.06 -0.54
CA PRO A 380 -20.67 -9.36 -0.46
C PRO A 380 -20.12 -10.14 -1.67
N ASN A 381 -20.89 -11.08 -2.23
CA ASN A 381 -20.49 -11.80 -3.43
C ASN A 381 -20.41 -10.88 -4.64
N MET A 382 -21.38 -9.99 -4.84
CA MET A 382 -21.33 -8.96 -5.87
C MET A 382 -20.09 -8.07 -5.70
N ALA A 383 -19.83 -7.60 -4.49
CA ALA A 383 -18.66 -6.77 -4.21
C ALA A 383 -17.35 -7.53 -4.48
N ALA A 384 -17.27 -8.81 -4.13
CA ALA A 384 -16.11 -9.65 -4.42
C ALA A 384 -15.88 -9.84 -5.93
N ILE A 385 -16.94 -10.03 -6.71
CA ILE A 385 -16.84 -10.15 -8.18
C ILE A 385 -16.37 -8.82 -8.78
N ILE A 386 -17.01 -7.71 -8.44
CA ILE A 386 -16.65 -6.38 -8.98
C ILE A 386 -15.23 -5.99 -8.54
N GLY A 387 -14.89 -6.22 -7.26
CA GLY A 387 -13.53 -5.98 -6.73
C GLY A 387 -12.48 -6.87 -7.38
N GLY A 388 -12.83 -8.12 -7.70
CA GLY A 388 -11.97 -9.03 -8.46
C GLY A 388 -11.73 -8.54 -9.89
N VAL A 389 -12.78 -8.12 -10.61
CA VAL A 389 -12.67 -7.54 -11.97
C VAL A 389 -11.84 -6.25 -11.93
N TYR A 390 -12.08 -5.37 -10.95
CA TYR A 390 -11.27 -4.18 -10.74
C TYR A 390 -9.80 -4.51 -10.49
N SER A 391 -9.52 -5.53 -9.67
CA SER A 391 -8.15 -5.98 -9.41
C SER A 391 -7.45 -6.51 -10.67
N VAL A 392 -8.15 -7.27 -11.51
CA VAL A 392 -7.63 -7.73 -12.82
C VAL A 392 -7.37 -6.55 -13.75
N TYR A 393 -8.26 -5.56 -13.78
CA TYR A 393 -8.05 -4.34 -14.57
C TYR A 393 -6.83 -3.55 -14.07
N ALA A 394 -6.62 -3.47 -12.76
CA ALA A 394 -5.44 -2.84 -12.18
C ALA A 394 -4.14 -3.61 -12.50
N VAL A 395 -4.16 -4.95 -12.53
CA VAL A 395 -3.04 -5.78 -13.03
C VAL A 395 -2.70 -5.40 -14.48
N TYR A 396 -3.70 -5.26 -15.35
CA TYR A 396 -3.48 -4.82 -16.72
C TYR A 396 -2.85 -3.42 -16.80
N GLY A 397 -3.22 -2.52 -15.86
CA GLY A 397 -2.66 -1.18 -15.73
C GLY A 397 -1.19 -1.12 -15.28
N CYS A 398 -0.66 -2.18 -14.67
CA CYS A 398 0.74 -2.21 -14.26
C CYS A 398 1.74 -2.28 -15.44
N GLY A 399 1.27 -2.69 -16.64
CA GLY A 399 2.12 -2.91 -17.80
C GLY A 399 2.74 -4.30 -17.88
N TRP A 400 3.05 -4.75 -19.10
CA TRP A 400 3.46 -6.13 -19.35
C TRP A 400 4.76 -6.55 -18.67
N ASP A 401 5.75 -5.65 -18.60
CA ASP A 401 7.04 -5.94 -17.94
C ASP A 401 6.82 -6.19 -16.44
N ILE A 402 6.01 -5.37 -15.80
CA ILE A 402 5.69 -5.50 -14.37
C ILE A 402 4.87 -6.77 -14.10
N ILE A 403 3.92 -7.10 -15.00
CA ILE A 403 3.15 -8.35 -14.92
C ILE A 403 4.07 -9.56 -15.00
N LEU A 404 5.05 -9.54 -15.90
CA LEU A 404 6.05 -10.60 -16.00
C LEU A 404 6.84 -10.76 -14.69
N TYR A 405 7.37 -9.67 -14.13
CA TYR A 405 8.11 -9.72 -12.86
C TYR A 405 7.25 -10.22 -11.70
N GLY A 406 6.01 -9.72 -11.56
CA GLY A 406 5.07 -10.18 -10.53
C GLY A 406 4.70 -11.65 -10.70
N THR A 407 4.56 -12.12 -11.93
CA THR A 407 4.32 -13.54 -12.24
C THR A 407 5.53 -14.40 -11.84
N LEU A 408 6.75 -13.98 -12.18
CA LEU A 408 7.98 -14.69 -11.77
C LEU A 408 8.10 -14.78 -10.25
N VAL A 409 7.82 -13.70 -9.53
CA VAL A 409 7.79 -13.69 -8.05
C VAL A 409 6.79 -14.71 -7.53
N THR A 410 5.60 -14.78 -8.13
CA THR A 410 4.54 -15.71 -7.72
C THR A 410 4.92 -17.17 -7.97
N VAL A 411 5.43 -17.46 -9.17
CA VAL A 411 5.91 -18.82 -9.53
C VAL A 411 7.04 -19.26 -8.61
N PHE A 412 7.98 -18.35 -8.29
CA PHE A 412 9.05 -18.63 -7.34
C PHE A 412 8.51 -18.96 -5.94
N GLY A 413 7.48 -18.25 -5.47
CA GLY A 413 6.79 -18.58 -4.22
C GLY A 413 6.17 -19.97 -4.24
N ILE A 414 5.48 -20.34 -5.34
CA ILE A 414 4.91 -21.68 -5.50
C ILE A 414 6.02 -22.75 -5.46
N MET A 415 7.14 -22.52 -6.12
CA MET A 415 8.29 -23.44 -6.09
C MET A 415 8.84 -23.62 -4.67
N ILE A 416 9.02 -22.52 -3.92
CA ILE A 416 9.45 -22.59 -2.51
C ILE A 416 8.47 -23.46 -1.69
N TYR A 417 7.17 -23.26 -1.87
CA TYR A 417 6.14 -24.03 -1.17
C TYR A 417 6.23 -25.52 -1.50
N MET A 418 6.35 -25.86 -2.78
CA MET A 418 6.44 -27.26 -3.24
C MET A 418 7.70 -27.95 -2.70
N LEU A 419 8.87 -27.29 -2.76
CA LEU A 419 10.13 -27.83 -2.23
C LEU A 419 10.06 -28.08 -0.72
N LYS A 420 9.37 -27.20 0.01
CA LYS A 420 9.18 -27.33 1.45
C LYS A 420 8.25 -28.50 1.78
N THR A 421 7.15 -28.64 1.06
CA THR A 421 6.17 -29.71 1.27
C THR A 421 6.78 -31.08 0.91
N ALA A 422 7.57 -31.15 -0.15
CA ALA A 422 8.30 -32.37 -0.54
C ALA A 422 9.31 -32.83 0.54
N ARG A 423 9.98 -31.88 1.23
CA ARG A 423 10.89 -32.18 2.33
C ARG A 423 10.19 -32.66 3.63
N LEU A 424 8.93 -32.26 3.80
CA LEU A 424 8.10 -32.62 4.96
C LEU A 424 7.32 -33.94 4.74
N SER A 425 7.42 -34.55 3.55
CA SER A 425 6.90 -35.89 3.22
C SER A 425 8.06 -36.90 3.08
N PRO A 426 8.71 -37.34 4.18
CA PRO A 426 9.48 -38.54 4.14
C PRO A 426 8.50 -39.71 4.32
N ALA A 427 8.52 -40.67 3.41
CA ALA A 427 8.00 -42.03 3.52
C ALA A 427 7.57 -42.45 4.95
N GLY A 428 6.27 -42.40 5.27
CA GLY A 428 5.82 -42.77 6.60
C GLY A 428 4.33 -42.58 6.87
N PHE A 429 3.45 -42.52 5.88
CA PHE A 429 2.04 -42.83 6.11
C PHE A 429 1.88 -44.35 6.08
N GLN A 430 2.38 -45.04 7.12
CA GLN A 430 1.84 -46.35 7.49
C GLN A 430 0.43 -46.07 8.03
N THR A 431 -0.56 -46.37 7.22
CA THR A 431 -1.92 -46.58 7.67
C THR A 431 -1.93 -47.72 8.69
N SER A 432 -1.96 -47.41 9.97
CA SER A 432 -2.30 -48.41 10.99
C SER A 432 -3.77 -48.84 10.72
N PRO A 433 -4.03 -50.15 10.60
CA PRO A 433 -5.37 -50.64 10.43
C PRO A 433 -6.20 -50.35 11.69
N PRO A 434 -7.52 -50.15 11.56
CA PRO A 434 -8.39 -49.91 12.70
C PRO A 434 -8.32 -51.09 13.66
N LYS A 435 -7.97 -50.82 14.91
CA LYS A 435 -8.13 -51.79 15.99
C LYS A 435 -9.60 -52.13 16.14
N LYS A 436 -9.89 -53.45 16.04
CA LYS A 436 -11.22 -54.01 16.30
C LYS A 436 -11.66 -53.80 17.75
#